data_3e596f2c33e63220f7fdb83c00b27697
#
_entry.id   3e596f2c33e63220f7fdb83c00b27697
#
_cell.length_a   1.000
_cell.length_b   1.000
_cell.length_c   1.000
_cell.angle_alpha   90.00
_cell.angle_beta   90.00
_cell.angle_gamma   90.00
#
_symmetry.space_group_name_H-M   'P 1'
#
loop_
_entity.id
_entity.type
_entity.pdbx_description
1 polymer ?
#
loop_
_entity_poly.entity_id
_entity_poly.type
_entity_poly.pdbx_seq_one_letter_code
_entity_poly.pdbx_strand_id
1 'polypeptide(L)'
;AFHTLGCKLNFAETSTIARSFPEEKFERVPAGQNADIYIINTCSVTDVADKKCRQAIKKFINRSHGAFIAVIGCYAQLNPQEIAAIPGVDLVLGINERFYIADYLAGPEKKQKVEIHSCELSASDRFISSFSAGDRTRSFLKVQDGCDYSCAYCTIPLARGKSRNPEIRSLIGEAKNIAGKGVKEIVLTGVNTGDFGKSTGESFTQLLGELVKVPGIERIRVSSIEPNLLTDELIELTASNPKIMPHFHIPLQSGSDKILGLMKRRYRRDLFAGRVEHINRIFPLAGIGVDVIVGFPG
;
A
#
# COMPACT_ATOMS: atom_id res chain seq x y z
N ALA A 1 4.30 19.94 3.87
CA ALA A 1 5.13 18.99 3.10
C ALA A 1 4.80 17.54 3.45
N PHE A 2 4.84 16.64 2.47
CA PHE A 2 4.60 15.21 2.67
C PHE A 2 5.87 14.40 2.41
N HIS A 3 6.16 13.45 3.29
CA HIS A 3 7.24 12.49 3.11
C HIS A 3 6.71 11.06 3.28
N THR A 4 6.89 10.21 2.27
CA THR A 4 6.36 8.84 2.29
C THR A 4 7.49 7.84 2.32
N LEU A 5 7.43 6.95 3.29
CA LEU A 5 8.28 5.77 3.42
C LEU A 5 7.44 4.51 3.14
N GLY A 6 8.08 3.46 2.63
CA GLY A 6 7.45 2.16 2.45
C GLY A 6 6.97 1.86 1.05
N CYS A 7 5.75 1.35 0.93
CA CYS A 7 5.26 0.68 -0.28
C CYS A 7 4.41 1.59 -1.18
N LYS A 8 4.01 1.05 -2.35
CA LYS A 8 3.11 1.71 -3.30
C LYS A 8 1.76 2.09 -2.68
N LEU A 9 1.29 1.30 -1.70
CA LEU A 9 0.07 1.55 -0.95
C LEU A 9 0.18 2.86 -0.14
N ASN A 10 1.24 2.99 0.68
CA ASN A 10 1.50 4.23 1.41
C ASN A 10 1.59 5.44 0.47
N PHE A 11 2.19 5.24 -0.70
CA PHE A 11 2.32 6.31 -1.69
C PHE A 11 0.97 6.75 -2.26
N ALA A 12 0.10 5.80 -2.64
CA ALA A 12 -1.25 6.09 -3.10
C ALA A 12 -2.07 6.82 -2.00
N GLU A 13 -1.96 6.36 -0.76
CA GLU A 13 -2.66 6.93 0.38
C GLU A 13 -2.17 8.35 0.71
N THR A 14 -0.85 8.58 0.73
CA THR A 14 -0.30 9.94 0.90
C THR A 14 -0.78 10.89 -0.19
N SER A 15 -0.79 10.44 -1.44
CA SER A 15 -1.24 11.26 -2.56
C SER A 15 -2.74 11.61 -2.44
N THR A 16 -3.57 10.69 -1.95
CA THR A 16 -4.99 10.95 -1.68
C THR A 16 -5.17 11.90 -0.50
N ILE A 17 -4.46 11.68 0.61
CA ILE A 17 -4.46 12.57 1.78
C ILE A 17 -4.02 13.99 1.36
N ALA A 18 -2.97 14.11 0.55
CA ALA A 18 -2.51 15.43 0.11
C ALA A 18 -3.56 16.20 -0.69
N ARG A 19 -4.41 15.50 -1.46
CA ARG A 19 -5.51 16.11 -2.21
C ARG A 19 -6.75 16.44 -1.37
N SER A 20 -6.86 15.95 -0.15
CA SER A 20 -7.97 16.31 0.75
C SER A 20 -7.77 17.65 1.48
N PHE A 21 -6.58 18.22 1.38
CA PHE A 21 -6.31 19.54 1.98
C PHE A 21 -6.93 20.66 1.13
N PRO A 22 -7.71 21.57 1.74
CA PRO A 22 -8.25 22.74 1.04
C PRO A 22 -7.14 23.66 0.55
N GLU A 23 -7.11 23.94 -0.75
CA GLU A 23 -6.06 24.79 -1.38
C GLU A 23 -6.12 26.24 -0.91
N GLU A 24 -7.26 26.71 -0.38
CA GLU A 24 -7.43 28.04 0.18
C GLU A 24 -6.69 28.22 1.51
N LYS A 25 -6.36 27.11 2.20
CA LYS A 25 -5.73 27.12 3.53
C LYS A 25 -4.32 26.56 3.54
N PHE A 26 -4.00 25.69 2.58
CA PHE A 26 -2.75 24.94 2.56
C PHE A 26 -2.10 24.98 1.19
N GLU A 27 -0.82 25.30 1.17
CA GLU A 27 0.04 25.15 -0.01
C GLU A 27 0.94 23.94 0.15
N ARG A 28 0.96 23.05 -0.86
CA ARG A 28 1.84 21.89 -0.87
C ARG A 28 3.22 22.27 -1.39
N VAL A 29 4.23 22.13 -0.54
CA VAL A 29 5.64 22.32 -0.90
C VAL A 29 6.40 20.99 -0.94
N PRO A 30 7.48 20.88 -1.75
CA PRO A 30 8.35 19.70 -1.74
C PRO A 30 8.95 19.46 -0.36
N ALA A 31 9.06 18.17 0.05
CA ALA A 31 9.65 17.82 1.36
C ALA A 31 11.13 18.25 1.55
N GLY A 32 11.78 18.64 0.45
CA GLY A 32 13.13 19.23 0.47
C GLY A 32 13.18 20.69 0.90
N GLN A 33 12.06 21.40 0.91
CA GLN A 33 11.94 22.81 1.32
C GLN A 33 11.47 22.91 2.78
N ASN A 34 11.58 24.11 3.35
CA ASN A 34 11.00 24.40 4.65
C ASN A 34 9.47 24.44 4.53
N ALA A 35 8.80 23.88 5.52
CA ALA A 35 7.35 23.85 5.62
C ALA A 35 6.92 24.08 7.06
N ASP A 36 5.72 24.61 7.25
CA ASP A 36 5.12 24.80 8.57
C ASP A 36 4.60 23.48 9.14
N ILE A 37 4.25 22.53 8.24
CA ILE A 37 3.73 21.22 8.60
C ILE A 37 4.46 20.14 7.79
N TYR A 38 4.98 19.12 8.47
CA TYR A 38 5.47 17.90 7.85
C TYR A 38 4.58 16.72 8.21
N ILE A 39 4.05 16.04 7.19
CA ILE A 39 3.28 14.82 7.34
C ILE A 39 4.15 13.65 6.84
N ILE A 40 4.51 12.75 7.76
CA ILE A 40 5.44 11.65 7.50
C ILE A 40 4.64 10.34 7.53
N ASN A 41 4.42 9.75 6.34
CA ASN A 41 3.76 8.45 6.23
C ASN A 41 4.80 7.33 6.36
N THR A 42 4.63 6.50 7.38
CA THR A 42 5.63 5.55 7.86
C THR A 42 5.29 4.09 7.49
N CYS A 43 6.33 3.27 7.48
CA CYS A 43 6.27 1.82 7.22
C CYS A 43 6.89 1.06 8.40
N SER A 44 6.39 -0.15 8.68
CA SER A 44 6.88 -1.01 9.77
C SER A 44 6.86 -2.49 9.34
N VAL A 45 7.54 -2.80 8.24
CA VAL A 45 7.66 -4.20 7.77
C VAL A 45 8.95 -4.87 8.23
N THR A 46 9.93 -4.10 8.73
CA THR A 46 11.19 -4.57 9.30
C THR A 46 11.76 -3.54 10.28
N ASP A 47 12.63 -3.98 11.20
CA ASP A 47 13.36 -3.08 12.12
C ASP A 47 14.17 -2.00 11.36
N VAL A 48 14.70 -2.35 10.19
CA VAL A 48 15.40 -1.40 9.31
C VAL A 48 14.45 -0.32 8.80
N ALA A 49 13.20 -0.68 8.47
CA ALA A 49 12.17 0.29 8.07
C ALA A 49 11.82 1.23 9.23
N ASP A 50 11.64 0.71 10.43
CA ASP A 50 11.37 1.50 11.64
C ASP A 50 12.51 2.47 11.94
N LYS A 51 13.77 2.00 11.84
CA LYS A 51 14.96 2.86 11.98
C LYS A 51 14.97 4.00 10.96
N LYS A 52 14.66 3.70 9.68
CA LYS A 52 14.56 4.72 8.63
C LYS A 52 13.44 5.73 8.92
N CYS A 53 12.30 5.26 9.46
CA CYS A 53 11.21 6.14 9.86
C CYS A 53 11.64 7.09 10.97
N ARG A 54 12.28 6.61 12.04
CA ARG A 54 12.81 7.45 13.12
C ARG A 54 13.84 8.45 12.62
N GLN A 55 14.72 8.04 11.71
CA GLN A 55 15.70 8.95 11.08
C GLN A 55 15.01 10.05 10.26
N ALA A 56 13.99 9.70 9.48
CA ALA A 56 13.23 10.67 8.70
C ALA A 56 12.50 11.68 9.61
N ILE A 57 11.85 11.21 10.67
CA ILE A 57 11.18 12.08 11.64
C ILE A 57 12.16 13.08 12.22
N LYS A 58 13.30 12.62 12.77
CA LYS A 58 14.35 13.49 13.33
C LYS A 58 14.91 14.47 12.29
N LYS A 59 15.07 14.04 11.03
CA LYS A 59 15.53 14.89 9.94
C LYS A 59 14.60 16.09 9.73
N PHE A 60 13.28 15.89 9.73
CA PHE A 60 12.32 16.96 9.50
C PHE A 60 12.16 17.87 10.72
N ILE A 61 12.24 17.33 11.94
CA ILE A 61 12.29 18.13 13.17
C ILE A 61 13.49 19.09 13.15
N ASN A 62 14.68 18.61 12.77
CA ASN A 62 15.90 19.41 12.72
C ASN A 62 15.93 20.39 11.53
N ARG A 63 15.17 20.12 10.47
CA ARG A 63 15.14 20.98 9.28
C ARG A 63 14.40 22.30 9.55
N SER A 64 13.28 22.25 10.23
CA SER A 64 12.40 23.40 10.42
C SER A 64 12.00 23.48 11.89
N HIS A 65 12.79 24.21 12.66
CA HIS A 65 12.49 24.44 14.07
C HIS A 65 11.13 25.16 14.19
N GLY A 66 10.23 24.57 14.98
CA GLY A 66 8.88 25.11 15.16
C GLY A 66 7.82 24.55 14.20
N ALA A 67 8.19 23.80 13.16
CA ALA A 67 7.22 23.14 12.30
C ALA A 67 6.40 22.08 13.06
N PHE A 68 5.13 21.93 12.68
CA PHE A 68 4.26 20.88 13.19
C PHE A 68 4.60 19.54 12.53
N ILE A 69 4.87 18.52 13.33
CA ILE A 69 5.28 17.19 12.86
C ILE A 69 4.16 16.19 13.12
N ALA A 70 3.50 15.75 12.04
CA ALA A 70 2.50 14.69 12.07
C ALA A 70 3.08 13.39 11.51
N VAL A 71 2.94 12.30 12.26
CA VAL A 71 3.41 10.96 11.84
C VAL A 71 2.21 10.03 11.67
N ILE A 72 2.12 9.41 10.49
CA ILE A 72 1.01 8.54 10.11
C ILE A 72 1.52 7.20 9.56
N GLY A 73 0.64 6.23 9.38
CA GLY A 73 0.95 4.99 8.66
C GLY A 73 1.19 3.77 9.55
N CYS A 74 1.83 2.72 8.99
CA CYS A 74 1.92 1.42 9.65
C CYS A 74 2.74 1.46 10.95
N TYR A 75 3.84 2.21 10.99
CA TYR A 75 4.64 2.36 12.21
C TYR A 75 3.89 3.16 13.27
N ALA A 76 3.18 4.21 12.86
CA ALA A 76 2.32 4.98 13.76
C ALA A 76 1.19 4.13 14.37
N GLN A 77 0.67 3.17 13.63
CA GLN A 77 -0.33 2.22 14.12
C GLN A 77 0.24 1.23 15.13
N LEU A 78 1.41 0.65 14.84
CA LEU A 78 1.99 -0.43 15.66
C LEU A 78 2.71 0.07 16.91
N ASN A 79 3.39 1.20 16.81
CA ASN A 79 4.26 1.74 17.87
C ASN A 79 4.01 3.24 18.12
N PRO A 80 2.75 3.65 18.38
CA PRO A 80 2.42 5.09 18.51
C PRO A 80 3.14 5.75 19.68
N GLN A 81 3.35 5.03 20.79
CA GLN A 81 4.02 5.54 21.99
C GLN A 81 5.53 5.77 21.74
N GLU A 82 6.19 4.86 20.98
CA GLU A 82 7.59 5.03 20.60
C GLU A 82 7.80 6.28 19.75
N ILE A 83 6.89 6.54 18.81
CA ILE A 83 6.92 7.74 17.97
C ILE A 83 6.64 8.99 18.80
N ALA A 84 5.65 8.94 19.68
CA ALA A 84 5.28 10.06 20.56
C ALA A 84 6.40 10.44 21.54
N ALA A 85 7.28 9.49 21.89
CA ALA A 85 8.45 9.74 22.73
C ALA A 85 9.58 10.49 21.98
N ILE A 86 9.49 10.68 20.66
CA ILE A 86 10.48 11.45 19.90
C ILE A 86 10.21 12.94 20.11
N PRO A 87 11.15 13.69 20.77
CA PRO A 87 10.93 15.12 21.02
C PRO A 87 10.74 15.90 19.71
N GLY A 88 9.67 16.66 19.63
CA GLY A 88 9.33 17.48 18.46
C GLY A 88 8.25 16.89 17.56
N VAL A 89 7.76 15.67 17.82
CA VAL A 89 6.52 15.15 17.22
C VAL A 89 5.32 15.81 17.91
N ASP A 90 4.29 16.18 17.16
CA ASP A 90 3.08 16.84 17.66
C ASP A 90 1.84 15.97 17.53
N LEU A 91 1.77 15.11 16.49
CA LEU A 91 0.59 14.30 16.19
C LEU A 91 0.99 12.91 15.68
N VAL A 92 0.35 11.87 16.20
CA VAL A 92 0.49 10.49 15.71
C VAL A 92 -0.90 9.93 15.36
N LEU A 93 -1.10 9.56 14.09
CA LEU A 93 -2.36 8.99 13.62
C LEU A 93 -2.19 7.57 13.10
N GLY A 94 -3.08 6.69 13.55
CA GLY A 94 -3.20 5.31 13.07
C GLY A 94 -3.72 5.20 11.63
N ILE A 95 -3.99 3.95 11.24
CA ILE A 95 -4.37 3.62 9.87
C ILE A 95 -5.74 4.18 9.47
N ASN A 96 -6.68 4.25 10.41
CA ASN A 96 -8.02 4.74 10.13
C ASN A 96 -8.08 6.28 10.17
N GLU A 97 -7.42 6.88 11.14
CA GLU A 97 -7.47 8.31 11.43
C GLU A 97 -6.70 9.15 10.41
N ARG A 98 -5.66 8.61 9.80
CA ARG A 98 -4.76 9.34 8.89
C ARG A 98 -5.45 10.04 7.71
N PHE A 99 -6.60 9.51 7.25
CA PHE A 99 -7.34 10.11 6.14
C PHE A 99 -8.12 11.37 6.53
N TYR A 100 -8.29 11.59 7.82
CA TYR A 100 -8.95 12.75 8.41
C TYR A 100 -7.94 13.75 8.97
N ILE A 101 -6.66 13.65 8.63
CA ILE A 101 -5.58 14.48 9.18
C ILE A 101 -5.82 15.98 8.98
N ALA A 102 -6.50 16.39 7.91
CA ALA A 102 -6.83 17.80 7.68
C ALA A 102 -7.70 18.38 8.80
N ASP A 103 -8.56 17.57 9.44
CA ASP A 103 -9.41 18.00 10.54
C ASP A 103 -8.60 18.27 11.82
N TYR A 104 -7.51 17.52 12.03
CA TYR A 104 -6.59 17.72 13.17
C TYR A 104 -5.66 18.92 12.97
N LEU A 105 -5.57 19.46 11.76
CA LEU A 105 -4.68 20.57 11.39
C LEU A 105 -5.42 21.89 11.18
N ALA A 106 -6.66 22.02 11.65
CA ALA A 106 -7.44 23.25 11.53
C ALA A 106 -6.83 24.48 12.27
N GLY A 107 -5.90 24.23 13.21
CA GLY A 107 -5.08 25.25 13.87
C GLY A 107 -3.75 24.60 14.29
N PRO A 108 -2.76 24.50 13.36
CA PRO A 108 -1.55 23.73 13.59
C PRO A 108 -0.54 24.49 14.47
N GLU A 109 -0.90 24.77 15.71
CA GLU A 109 0.04 25.27 16.69
C GLU A 109 0.87 24.13 17.28
N LYS A 110 2.16 24.38 17.52
CA LYS A 110 3.05 23.43 18.17
C LYS A 110 2.50 23.07 19.54
N LYS A 111 2.25 21.79 19.77
CA LYS A 111 1.58 21.32 20.98
C LYS A 111 2.58 21.10 22.11
N GLN A 112 2.18 21.42 23.34
CA GLN A 112 2.99 21.11 24.53
C GLN A 112 3.01 19.61 24.83
N LYS A 113 1.99 18.85 24.35
CA LYS A 113 1.85 17.42 24.52
C LYS A 113 1.47 16.77 23.19
N VAL A 114 2.15 15.69 22.85
CA VAL A 114 1.86 14.90 21.64
C VAL A 114 0.45 14.34 21.71
N GLU A 115 -0.31 14.50 20.64
CA GLU A 115 -1.61 13.84 20.49
C GLU A 115 -1.46 12.51 19.76
N ILE A 116 -2.10 11.47 20.27
CA ILE A 116 -2.10 10.13 19.68
C ILE A 116 -3.55 9.71 19.43
N HIS A 117 -3.86 9.45 18.17
CA HIS A 117 -5.13 8.88 17.74
C HIS A 117 -4.83 7.62 16.94
N SER A 118 -4.87 6.49 17.60
CA SER A 118 -4.66 5.17 17.04
C SER A 118 -5.60 4.21 17.75
N CYS A 119 -6.65 3.77 17.07
CA CYS A 119 -7.60 2.81 17.60
C CYS A 119 -7.20 1.37 17.25
N GLU A 120 -7.74 0.42 17.98
CA GLU A 120 -7.66 -0.99 17.61
C GLU A 120 -8.38 -1.23 16.28
N LEU A 121 -7.73 -2.01 15.40
CA LEU A 121 -8.29 -2.34 14.09
C LEU A 121 -9.40 -3.37 14.24
N SER A 122 -10.58 -3.04 13.76
CA SER A 122 -11.75 -3.91 13.79
C SER A 122 -12.06 -4.53 12.42
N ALA A 123 -12.92 -5.56 12.43
CA ALA A 123 -13.42 -6.16 11.19
C ALA A 123 -14.34 -5.22 10.38
N SER A 124 -14.86 -4.15 11.01
CA SER A 124 -15.73 -3.15 10.41
C SER A 124 -14.97 -1.96 9.80
N ASP A 125 -13.64 -1.98 9.82
CA ASP A 125 -12.84 -0.89 9.24
C ASP A 125 -13.17 -0.69 7.77
N ARG A 126 -13.51 0.54 7.40
CA ARG A 126 -13.89 0.87 6.04
C ARG A 126 -12.70 0.85 5.10
N PHE A 127 -12.92 0.40 3.88
CA PHE A 127 -11.97 0.61 2.80
C PHE A 127 -12.05 2.07 2.34
N ILE A 128 -10.92 2.77 2.39
CA ILE A 128 -10.83 4.13 1.84
C ILE A 128 -10.06 4.04 0.53
N SER A 129 -10.75 4.42 -0.55
CA SER A 129 -10.19 4.42 -1.90
C SER A 129 -9.01 5.39 -1.98
N SER A 130 -7.97 4.99 -2.68
CA SER A 130 -6.76 5.81 -2.79
C SER A 130 -6.04 5.57 -4.10
N PHE A 131 -5.61 6.66 -4.73
CA PHE A 131 -4.75 6.58 -5.91
C PHE A 131 -3.73 7.72 -5.93
N SER A 132 -2.59 7.49 -6.59
CA SER A 132 -1.59 8.54 -6.78
C SER A 132 -1.87 9.37 -8.04
N ALA A 133 -1.67 10.68 -7.95
CA ALA A 133 -1.83 11.60 -9.07
C ALA A 133 -0.82 12.74 -9.02
N GLY A 134 -0.30 13.14 -10.18
CA GLY A 134 0.60 14.28 -10.32
C GLY A 134 2.07 14.06 -9.94
N ASP A 135 2.39 12.93 -9.33
CA ASP A 135 3.74 12.68 -8.81
C ASP A 135 4.61 11.81 -9.75
N ARG A 136 3.97 11.07 -10.68
CA ARG A 136 4.63 10.09 -11.56
C ARG A 136 3.88 9.96 -12.89
N THR A 137 4.52 9.31 -13.87
CA THR A 137 3.92 8.99 -15.18
C THR A 137 2.82 7.92 -15.12
N ARG A 138 2.71 7.20 -14.01
CA ARG A 138 1.70 6.15 -13.74
C ARG A 138 1.03 6.38 -12.41
N SER A 139 -0.20 5.90 -12.25
CA SER A 139 -0.96 5.95 -11.00
C SER A 139 -0.93 4.63 -10.26
N PHE A 140 -0.72 4.66 -8.96
CA PHE A 140 -0.96 3.53 -8.08
C PHE A 140 -2.41 3.58 -7.61
N LEU A 141 -3.20 2.57 -7.96
CA LEU A 141 -4.59 2.44 -7.53
C LEU A 141 -4.68 1.37 -6.43
N LYS A 142 -5.11 1.77 -5.25
CA LYS A 142 -5.35 0.86 -4.14
C LYS A 142 -6.64 0.08 -4.40
N VAL A 143 -6.53 -1.22 -4.57
CA VAL A 143 -7.68 -2.11 -4.84
C VAL A 143 -8.02 -3.01 -3.66
N GLN A 144 -7.07 -3.22 -2.74
CA GLN A 144 -7.24 -4.09 -1.57
C GLN A 144 -6.37 -3.59 -0.43
N ASP A 145 -6.78 -3.81 0.82
CA ASP A 145 -6.04 -3.45 2.04
C ASP A 145 -6.20 -4.54 3.11
N GLY A 146 -5.23 -4.60 4.06
CA GLY A 146 -5.22 -5.63 5.09
C GLY A 146 -4.91 -7.02 4.56
N CYS A 147 -4.86 -8.02 5.46
CA CYS A 147 -4.56 -9.41 5.10
C CYS A 147 -5.09 -10.38 6.17
N ASP A 148 -5.70 -11.49 5.71
CA ASP A 148 -6.19 -12.56 6.59
C ASP A 148 -5.16 -13.70 6.77
N TYR A 149 -3.94 -13.54 6.25
CA TYR A 149 -2.89 -14.51 6.44
C TYR A 149 -2.15 -14.24 7.74
N SER A 150 -1.84 -15.29 8.47
CA SER A 150 -1.09 -15.26 9.73
C SER A 150 0.36 -15.71 9.54
N CYS A 151 1.04 -15.19 8.50
CA CYS A 151 2.44 -15.51 8.24
C CYS A 151 3.30 -15.16 9.47
N ALA A 152 4.18 -16.08 9.88
CA ALA A 152 4.88 -15.99 11.17
C ALA A 152 5.82 -14.78 11.31
N TYR A 153 6.20 -14.15 10.19
CA TYR A 153 7.11 -13.01 10.14
C TYR A 153 6.44 -11.68 9.79
N CYS A 154 5.12 -11.69 9.55
CA CYS A 154 4.44 -10.54 8.95
C CYS A 154 3.65 -9.73 9.97
N THR A 155 3.94 -8.45 10.08
CA THR A 155 3.25 -7.50 10.96
C THR A 155 2.03 -6.84 10.30
N ILE A 156 1.79 -7.08 9.02
CA ILE A 156 0.74 -6.39 8.24
C ILE A 156 -0.67 -6.59 8.82
N PRO A 157 -1.10 -7.79 9.25
CA PRO A 157 -2.42 -7.95 9.86
C PRO A 157 -2.60 -7.10 11.12
N LEU A 158 -1.52 -6.90 11.88
CA LEU A 158 -1.53 -6.05 13.08
C LEU A 158 -1.56 -4.55 12.71
N ALA A 159 -0.87 -4.19 11.61
CA ALA A 159 -0.77 -2.79 11.18
C ALA A 159 -1.98 -2.32 10.35
N ARG A 160 -2.61 -3.21 9.57
CA ARG A 160 -3.63 -2.84 8.58
C ARG A 160 -4.96 -3.58 8.74
N GLY A 161 -5.05 -4.53 9.68
CA GLY A 161 -6.24 -5.30 9.94
C GLY A 161 -6.52 -6.37 8.88
N LYS A 162 -7.79 -6.81 8.85
CA LYS A 162 -8.25 -7.86 7.94
C LYS A 162 -8.33 -7.41 6.49
N SER A 163 -8.32 -8.39 5.58
CA SER A 163 -8.48 -8.17 4.15
C SER A 163 -9.82 -7.51 3.84
N ARG A 164 -9.79 -6.41 3.10
CA ARG A 164 -10.96 -5.66 2.64
C ARG A 164 -10.74 -5.02 1.29
N ASN A 165 -11.80 -4.87 0.55
CA ASN A 165 -11.82 -4.25 -0.78
C ASN A 165 -13.15 -3.54 -1.00
N PRO A 166 -13.23 -2.56 -1.92
CA PRO A 166 -14.48 -1.98 -2.37
C PRO A 166 -15.08 -2.83 -3.49
N GLU A 167 -16.30 -2.53 -3.89
CA GLU A 167 -16.91 -3.09 -5.10
C GLU A 167 -16.15 -2.66 -6.36
N ILE A 168 -16.15 -3.50 -7.40
CA ILE A 168 -15.55 -3.24 -8.72
C ILE A 168 -16.03 -1.90 -9.27
N ARG A 169 -17.33 -1.61 -9.16
CA ARG A 169 -17.92 -0.36 -9.66
C ARG A 169 -17.23 0.89 -9.11
N SER A 170 -16.86 0.89 -7.84
CA SER A 170 -16.12 1.99 -7.21
C SER A 170 -14.74 2.17 -7.82
N LEU A 171 -14.00 1.07 -8.01
CA LEU A 171 -12.66 1.11 -8.61
C LEU A 171 -12.67 1.53 -10.07
N ILE A 172 -13.70 1.16 -10.83
CA ILE A 172 -13.89 1.63 -12.21
C ILE A 172 -14.11 3.14 -12.23
N GLY A 173 -14.87 3.69 -11.27
CA GLY A 173 -15.00 5.14 -11.09
C GLY A 173 -13.65 5.83 -10.88
N GLU A 174 -12.83 5.29 -9.98
CA GLU A 174 -11.47 5.82 -9.75
C GLU A 174 -10.55 5.67 -10.97
N ALA A 175 -10.61 4.55 -11.69
CA ALA A 175 -9.84 4.36 -12.91
C ALA A 175 -10.22 5.39 -14.00
N LYS A 176 -11.51 5.73 -14.13
CA LYS A 176 -11.96 6.82 -15.03
C LYS A 176 -11.44 8.19 -14.57
N ASN A 177 -11.43 8.48 -13.27
CA ASN A 177 -10.86 9.69 -12.71
C ASN A 177 -9.36 9.80 -13.02
N ILE A 178 -8.63 8.69 -12.90
CA ILE A 178 -7.20 8.60 -13.24
C ILE A 178 -7.00 8.85 -14.74
N ALA A 179 -7.79 8.21 -15.60
CA ALA A 179 -7.73 8.39 -17.05
C ALA A 179 -8.04 9.84 -17.47
N GLY A 180 -9.04 10.47 -16.81
CA GLY A 180 -9.40 11.88 -17.03
C GLY A 180 -8.28 12.86 -16.70
N LYS A 181 -7.30 12.47 -15.89
CA LYS A 181 -6.08 13.24 -15.61
C LYS A 181 -4.95 12.97 -16.63
N GLY A 182 -5.22 12.25 -17.72
CA GLY A 182 -4.26 11.94 -18.77
C GLY A 182 -3.29 10.79 -18.44
N VAL A 183 -3.45 10.12 -17.31
CA VAL A 183 -2.59 8.98 -16.92
C VAL A 183 -2.95 7.75 -17.76
N LYS A 184 -1.92 7.13 -18.34
CA LYS A 184 -2.05 5.99 -19.26
C LYS A 184 -1.81 4.63 -18.62
N GLU A 185 -1.13 4.58 -17.47
CA GLU A 185 -0.79 3.35 -16.78
C GLU A 185 -1.29 3.36 -15.34
N ILE A 186 -2.01 2.30 -14.97
CA ILE A 186 -2.42 2.02 -13.60
C ILE A 186 -1.63 0.83 -13.07
N VAL A 187 -1.08 0.97 -11.86
CA VAL A 187 -0.51 -0.13 -11.09
C VAL A 187 -1.48 -0.49 -9.97
N LEU A 188 -2.11 -1.65 -10.07
CA LEU A 188 -2.99 -2.15 -9.03
C LEU A 188 -2.17 -2.50 -7.79
N THR A 189 -2.51 -1.92 -6.66
CA THR A 189 -1.75 -2.07 -5.44
C THR A 189 -2.64 -2.51 -4.28
N GLY A 190 -2.11 -3.40 -3.46
CA GLY A 190 -2.75 -3.95 -2.28
C GLY A 190 -1.71 -4.63 -1.41
N VAL A 191 -2.13 -5.13 -0.27
CA VAL A 191 -1.32 -6.02 0.58
C VAL A 191 -1.26 -7.41 -0.04
N ASN A 192 -2.41 -7.94 -0.41
CA ASN A 192 -2.58 -9.23 -1.08
C ASN A 192 -3.68 -9.06 -2.14
N THR A 193 -3.30 -8.60 -3.33
CA THR A 193 -4.26 -8.24 -4.37
C THR A 193 -5.17 -9.40 -4.81
N GLY A 194 -4.68 -10.64 -4.71
CA GLY A 194 -5.46 -11.84 -5.03
C GLY A 194 -6.61 -12.13 -4.05
N ASP A 195 -6.59 -11.53 -2.85
CA ASP A 195 -7.70 -11.62 -1.88
C ASP A 195 -8.88 -10.70 -2.23
N PHE A 196 -8.78 -9.91 -3.31
CA PHE A 196 -9.87 -9.03 -3.76
C PHE A 196 -11.16 -9.82 -3.98
N GLY A 197 -12.26 -9.25 -3.53
CA GLY A 197 -13.62 -9.81 -3.72
C GLY A 197 -14.13 -10.65 -2.57
N LYS A 198 -13.33 -11.03 -1.59
CA LYS A 198 -13.79 -11.82 -0.44
C LYS A 198 -14.95 -11.20 0.33
N SER A 199 -14.97 -9.88 0.45
CA SER A 199 -16.02 -9.15 1.17
C SER A 199 -17.21 -8.77 0.29
N THR A 200 -17.07 -8.79 -1.03
CA THR A 200 -18.09 -8.34 -1.99
C THR A 200 -18.67 -9.46 -2.84
N GLY A 201 -18.09 -10.67 -2.80
CA GLY A 201 -18.47 -11.79 -3.66
C GLY A 201 -18.01 -11.66 -5.11
N GLU A 202 -17.17 -10.67 -5.41
CA GLU A 202 -16.54 -10.44 -6.70
C GLU A 202 -15.18 -11.17 -6.80
N SER A 203 -14.46 -11.07 -7.91
CA SER A 203 -13.12 -11.64 -8.07
C SER A 203 -12.12 -10.64 -8.65
N PHE A 204 -10.82 -10.91 -8.40
CA PHE A 204 -9.74 -10.09 -8.96
C PHE A 204 -9.70 -10.19 -10.49
N THR A 205 -10.01 -11.37 -11.06
CA THR A 205 -10.12 -11.55 -12.51
C THR A 205 -11.26 -10.72 -13.10
N GLN A 206 -12.42 -10.67 -12.44
CA GLN A 206 -13.53 -9.78 -12.85
C GLN A 206 -13.11 -8.30 -12.81
N LEU A 207 -12.42 -7.88 -11.74
CA LEU A 207 -11.90 -6.51 -11.66
C LEU A 207 -10.99 -6.17 -12.84
N LEU A 208 -10.04 -7.03 -13.19
CA LEU A 208 -9.16 -6.82 -14.34
C LEU A 208 -9.95 -6.77 -15.65
N GLY A 209 -10.91 -7.67 -15.83
CA GLY A 209 -11.78 -7.72 -17.01
C GLY A 209 -12.62 -6.44 -17.21
N GLU A 210 -12.98 -5.75 -16.13
CA GLU A 210 -13.65 -4.45 -16.19
C GLU A 210 -12.67 -3.28 -16.37
N LEU A 211 -11.51 -3.32 -15.72
CA LEU A 211 -10.50 -2.26 -15.83
C LEU A 211 -9.94 -2.12 -17.26
N VAL A 212 -9.76 -3.22 -18.00
CA VAL A 212 -9.29 -3.17 -19.39
C VAL A 212 -10.24 -2.46 -20.34
N LYS A 213 -11.53 -2.36 -19.99
CA LYS A 213 -12.57 -1.65 -20.75
C LYS A 213 -12.53 -0.13 -20.52
N VAL A 214 -11.80 0.36 -19.52
CA VAL A 214 -11.76 1.79 -19.19
C VAL A 214 -11.03 2.56 -20.31
N PRO A 215 -11.72 3.54 -20.96
CA PRO A 215 -11.11 4.35 -21.99
C PRO A 215 -9.98 5.22 -21.42
N GLY A 216 -8.92 5.42 -22.18
CA GLY A 216 -7.78 6.24 -21.78
C GLY A 216 -6.72 5.51 -20.93
N ILE A 217 -7.05 4.37 -20.32
CA ILE A 217 -6.05 3.48 -19.72
C ILE A 217 -5.52 2.52 -20.78
N GLU A 218 -4.21 2.55 -20.96
CA GLU A 218 -3.50 1.76 -21.97
C GLU A 218 -2.72 0.59 -21.35
N ARG A 219 -2.30 0.72 -20.08
CA ARG A 219 -1.52 -0.30 -19.38
C ARG A 219 -2.03 -0.50 -17.96
N ILE A 220 -2.17 -1.76 -17.57
CA ILE A 220 -2.52 -2.20 -16.23
C ILE A 220 -1.44 -3.15 -15.76
N ARG A 221 -0.83 -2.83 -14.63
CA ARG A 221 0.18 -3.67 -13.99
C ARG A 221 -0.35 -4.19 -12.66
N VAL A 222 -0.26 -5.49 -12.46
CA VAL A 222 -0.58 -6.13 -11.18
C VAL A 222 0.64 -6.08 -10.28
N SER A 223 0.45 -5.73 -9.00
CA SER A 223 1.47 -5.86 -7.96
C SER A 223 1.59 -7.33 -7.49
N SER A 224 2.11 -7.56 -6.28
CA SER A 224 2.28 -8.91 -5.74
C SER A 224 0.96 -9.66 -5.62
N ILE A 225 0.98 -10.93 -6.03
CA ILE A 225 -0.12 -11.88 -5.88
C ILE A 225 0.42 -13.20 -5.33
N GLU A 226 -0.23 -13.72 -4.30
CA GLU A 226 0.18 -14.99 -3.68
C GLU A 226 0.03 -16.16 -4.68
N PRO A 227 0.95 -17.15 -4.69
CA PRO A 227 0.91 -18.25 -5.62
C PRO A 227 -0.41 -19.01 -5.65
N ASN A 228 -1.05 -19.19 -4.49
CA ASN A 228 -2.33 -19.89 -4.36
C ASN A 228 -3.55 -19.04 -4.81
N LEU A 229 -3.37 -17.76 -5.05
CA LEU A 229 -4.41 -16.84 -5.55
C LEU A 229 -4.19 -16.46 -7.02
N LEU A 230 -3.04 -16.82 -7.59
CA LEU A 230 -2.75 -16.67 -9.01
C LEU A 230 -3.38 -17.85 -9.77
N THR A 231 -4.62 -17.69 -10.21
CA THR A 231 -5.39 -18.72 -10.92
C THR A 231 -4.97 -18.84 -12.39
N ASP A 232 -5.28 -19.96 -13.02
CA ASP A 232 -5.03 -20.16 -14.45
C ASP A 232 -5.81 -19.13 -15.28
N GLU A 233 -7.09 -18.89 -14.92
CA GLU A 233 -7.94 -17.86 -15.54
C GLU A 233 -7.28 -16.47 -15.53
N LEU A 234 -6.64 -16.09 -14.43
CA LEU A 234 -5.94 -14.81 -14.31
C LEU A 234 -4.69 -14.75 -15.20
N ILE A 235 -3.94 -15.85 -15.31
CA ILE A 235 -2.78 -15.97 -16.19
C ILE A 235 -3.22 -15.85 -17.65
N GLU A 236 -4.27 -16.57 -18.04
CA GLU A 236 -4.84 -16.57 -19.40
C GLU A 236 -5.41 -15.18 -19.77
N LEU A 237 -6.13 -14.54 -18.86
CA LEU A 237 -6.61 -13.17 -19.07
C LEU A 237 -5.45 -12.19 -19.29
N THR A 238 -4.36 -12.35 -18.52
CA THR A 238 -3.16 -11.51 -18.70
C THR A 238 -2.51 -11.74 -20.05
N ALA A 239 -2.42 -12.99 -20.49
CA ALA A 239 -1.81 -13.33 -21.78
C ALA A 239 -2.67 -12.92 -22.98
N SER A 240 -3.99 -12.94 -22.85
CA SER A 240 -4.93 -12.61 -23.93
C SER A 240 -5.22 -11.13 -24.09
N ASN A 241 -4.88 -10.28 -23.11
CA ASN A 241 -5.21 -8.87 -23.14
C ASN A 241 -3.97 -7.97 -23.18
N PRO A 242 -3.72 -7.23 -24.28
CA PRO A 242 -2.51 -6.41 -24.45
C PRO A 242 -2.41 -5.23 -23.49
N LYS A 243 -3.50 -4.83 -22.82
CA LYS A 243 -3.45 -3.77 -21.82
C LYS A 243 -2.90 -4.27 -20.47
N ILE A 244 -2.95 -5.58 -20.19
CA ILE A 244 -2.40 -6.13 -18.95
C ILE A 244 -0.92 -6.43 -19.19
N MET A 245 -0.06 -5.82 -18.38
CA MET A 245 1.37 -5.97 -18.56
C MET A 245 1.84 -7.40 -18.27
N PRO A 246 2.70 -7.99 -19.12
CA PRO A 246 3.26 -9.32 -18.97
C PRO A 246 4.28 -9.37 -17.82
N HIS A 247 3.82 -9.13 -16.64
CA HIS A 247 4.64 -9.03 -15.44
C HIS A 247 3.89 -9.62 -14.25
N PHE A 248 4.49 -10.64 -13.66
CA PHE A 248 3.98 -11.31 -12.46
C PHE A 248 4.97 -11.13 -11.32
N HIS A 249 4.51 -10.62 -10.20
CA HIS A 249 5.28 -10.61 -8.97
C HIS A 249 4.67 -11.63 -8.00
N ILE A 250 5.37 -12.74 -7.80
CA ILE A 250 4.87 -13.92 -7.08
C ILE A 250 5.83 -14.22 -5.92
N PRO A 251 5.48 -13.91 -4.67
CA PRO A 251 6.39 -14.14 -3.54
C PRO A 251 6.56 -15.64 -3.27
N LEU A 252 7.78 -16.16 -3.48
CA LEU A 252 8.14 -17.54 -3.15
C LEU A 252 8.41 -17.73 -1.66
N GLN A 253 9.03 -16.75 -1.04
CA GLN A 253 9.51 -16.70 0.34
C GLN A 253 10.58 -17.75 0.65
N SER A 254 10.37 -19.04 0.34
CA SER A 254 11.37 -20.10 0.48
C SER A 254 11.17 -21.23 -0.54
N GLY A 255 12.25 -21.84 -1.01
CA GLY A 255 12.23 -23.06 -1.83
C GLY A 255 12.07 -24.35 -1.01
N SER A 256 11.92 -24.29 0.32
CA SER A 256 11.75 -25.44 1.21
C SER A 256 10.34 -25.51 1.75
N ASP A 257 9.65 -26.63 1.55
CA ASP A 257 8.30 -26.85 2.10
C ASP A 257 8.28 -26.87 3.63
N LYS A 258 9.37 -27.34 4.27
CA LYS A 258 9.54 -27.26 5.72
C LYS A 258 9.50 -25.81 6.19
N ILE A 259 10.27 -24.94 5.54
CA ILE A 259 10.33 -23.51 5.87
C ILE A 259 9.01 -22.80 5.55
N LEU A 260 8.40 -23.08 4.38
CA LEU A 260 7.09 -22.55 4.04
C LEU A 260 6.02 -22.91 5.08
N GLY A 261 6.07 -24.14 5.62
CA GLY A 261 5.21 -24.57 6.71
C GLY A 261 5.44 -23.79 8.00
N LEU A 262 6.71 -23.58 8.41
CA LEU A 262 7.08 -22.77 9.57
C LEU A 262 6.69 -21.28 9.40
N MET A 263 6.80 -20.75 8.19
CA MET A 263 6.33 -19.41 7.80
C MET A 263 4.80 -19.30 7.78
N LYS A 264 4.05 -20.39 7.93
CA LYS A 264 2.58 -20.47 7.80
C LYS A 264 2.09 -20.01 6.43
N ARG A 265 2.83 -20.38 5.34
CA ARG A 265 2.40 -20.10 3.97
C ARG A 265 1.28 -21.05 3.54
N ARG A 266 0.38 -20.57 2.67
CA ARG A 266 -0.79 -21.33 2.18
C ARG A 266 -0.52 -22.04 0.86
N TYR A 267 0.74 -22.23 0.50
CA TYR A 267 1.20 -22.97 -0.68
C TYR A 267 2.49 -23.72 -0.37
N ARG A 268 2.82 -24.65 -1.25
CA ARG A 268 4.07 -25.39 -1.27
C ARG A 268 4.86 -25.06 -2.53
N ARG A 269 6.13 -25.45 -2.55
CA ARG A 269 7.06 -25.20 -3.64
C ARG A 269 6.50 -25.63 -5.00
N ASP A 270 5.85 -26.80 -5.07
CA ASP A 270 5.35 -27.36 -6.33
C ASP A 270 4.24 -26.51 -6.94
N LEU A 271 3.35 -25.91 -6.12
CA LEU A 271 2.36 -24.95 -6.63
C LEU A 271 3.03 -23.74 -7.25
N PHE A 272 4.05 -23.18 -6.59
CA PHE A 272 4.81 -22.05 -7.14
C PHE A 272 5.47 -22.42 -8.47
N ALA A 273 6.18 -23.56 -8.51
CA ALA A 273 6.83 -24.06 -9.73
C ALA A 273 5.83 -24.23 -10.88
N GLY A 274 4.69 -24.88 -10.62
CA GLY A 274 3.64 -25.05 -11.61
C GLY A 274 3.07 -23.73 -12.14
N ARG A 275 2.94 -22.69 -11.29
CA ARG A 275 2.54 -21.33 -11.75
C ARG A 275 3.57 -20.71 -12.68
N VAL A 276 4.85 -20.80 -12.33
CA VAL A 276 5.95 -20.28 -13.16
C VAL A 276 6.02 -21.04 -14.51
N GLU A 277 5.92 -22.35 -14.50
CA GLU A 277 5.91 -23.17 -15.71
C GLU A 277 4.71 -22.85 -16.61
N HIS A 278 3.53 -22.66 -16.01
CA HIS A 278 2.32 -22.27 -16.74
C HIS A 278 2.49 -20.90 -17.41
N ILE A 279 2.99 -19.90 -16.67
CA ILE A 279 3.28 -18.57 -17.22
C ILE A 279 4.26 -18.67 -18.38
N ASN A 280 5.38 -19.36 -18.19
CA ASN A 280 6.42 -19.50 -19.21
C ASN A 280 5.90 -20.20 -20.49
N ARG A 281 4.99 -21.15 -20.34
CA ARG A 281 4.38 -21.85 -21.48
C ARG A 281 3.46 -20.94 -22.29
N ILE A 282 2.62 -20.12 -21.63
CA ILE A 282 1.65 -19.26 -22.29
C ILE A 282 2.29 -17.95 -22.71
N PHE A 283 3.21 -17.44 -21.90
CA PHE A 283 3.82 -16.13 -22.09
C PHE A 283 5.35 -16.18 -21.86
N PRO A 284 6.13 -16.74 -22.81
CA PRO A 284 7.57 -16.97 -22.62
C PRO A 284 8.40 -15.74 -22.31
N LEU A 285 7.92 -14.54 -22.66
CA LEU A 285 8.60 -13.26 -22.43
C LEU A 285 8.06 -12.51 -21.20
N ALA A 286 7.23 -13.12 -20.38
CA ALA A 286 6.73 -12.50 -19.16
C ALA A 286 7.85 -12.28 -18.13
N GLY A 287 7.87 -11.09 -17.52
CA GLY A 287 8.74 -10.83 -16.37
C GLY A 287 8.17 -11.47 -15.10
N ILE A 288 8.93 -12.34 -14.44
CA ILE A 288 8.55 -12.94 -13.17
C ILE A 288 9.46 -12.41 -12.07
N GLY A 289 8.89 -11.61 -11.15
CA GLY A 289 9.56 -11.12 -9.94
C GLY A 289 9.27 -12.03 -8.76
N VAL A 290 10.27 -12.27 -7.91
CA VAL A 290 10.19 -13.19 -6.79
C VAL A 290 10.80 -12.56 -5.54
N ASP A 291 10.14 -12.69 -4.39
CA ASP A 291 10.71 -12.39 -3.09
C ASP A 291 11.14 -13.68 -2.40
N VAL A 292 12.34 -13.66 -1.78
CA VAL A 292 12.88 -14.78 -1.00
C VAL A 292 13.41 -14.26 0.32
N ILE A 293 13.10 -14.96 1.41
CA ILE A 293 13.62 -14.68 2.74
C ILE A 293 14.71 -15.73 3.07
N VAL A 294 15.91 -15.26 3.35
CA VAL A 294 17.02 -16.10 3.81
C VAL A 294 17.22 -15.95 5.31
N GLY A 295 17.73 -17.02 5.96
CA GLY A 295 17.99 -17.02 7.40
C GLY A 295 16.74 -17.11 8.29
N PHE A 296 15.59 -17.55 7.73
CA PHE A 296 14.42 -17.83 8.56
C PHE A 296 14.72 -18.98 9.53
N PRO A 297 14.38 -18.87 10.84
CA PRO A 297 14.64 -19.92 11.84
C PRO A 297 13.96 -21.25 11.48
N GLY A 298 14.69 -22.37 11.61
CA GLY A 298 14.25 -23.74 11.28
C GLY A 298 15.07 -24.35 10.18
#